data_0ab8b1923f9cb6f5663718eca77dd91f
#
_entry.id   0ab8b1923f9cb6f5663718eca77dd91f
#
_cell.length_a   1.000
_cell.length_b   1.000
_cell.length_c   1.000
_cell.angle_alpha   90.00
_cell.angle_beta   90.00
_cell.angle_gamma   90.00
#
_symmetry.space_group_name_H-M   'P 1'
#
loop_
_entity.id
_entity.type
_entity.pdbx_description
1 polymer ?
#
loop_
_entity_poly.entity_id
_entity_poly.type
_entity_poly.pdbx_seq_one_letter_code
_entity_poly.pdbx_strand_id
1 'polypeptide(L)'
;MLKWILGAVGAVIVVFLIVVALQPSDFKVERSATMRAPAPAAFAQVNDFQKWQAWSPWEKVDPQLKRQYEGPKAGTGAIYAWQGNKDVGEGRMTITESKPAELVRIKLEFFKPFAATNAAEFSFKPAGPDSTAVTWTMTGQNNFLSKAICMFVNMDNMVGGMFEQGLTQMKTVVERSS
;
A
#
# COMPACT_ATOMS: atom_id res chain seq x y z
N MET A 1 15.59 -46.62 10.81
CA MET A 1 15.37 -45.28 11.41
C MET A 1 15.42 -44.17 10.35
N LEU A 2 16.48 -44.00 9.56
CA LEU A 2 16.61 -42.92 8.55
C LEU A 2 15.43 -42.84 7.55
N LYS A 3 15.00 -44.00 7.01
CA LYS A 3 13.86 -44.06 6.05
C LYS A 3 12.54 -43.55 6.65
N TRP A 4 12.29 -43.86 7.90
CA TRP A 4 11.09 -43.37 8.61
C TRP A 4 11.15 -41.87 8.88
N ILE A 5 12.34 -41.33 9.22
CA ILE A 5 12.56 -39.91 9.39
C ILE A 5 12.34 -39.16 8.07
N LEU A 6 12.92 -39.67 6.98
CA LEU A 6 12.73 -39.08 5.64
C LEU A 6 11.26 -39.12 5.20
N GLY A 7 10.55 -40.22 5.50
CA GLY A 7 9.12 -40.33 5.22
C GLY A 7 8.29 -39.31 6.02
N ALA A 8 8.58 -39.15 7.30
CA ALA A 8 7.91 -38.16 8.15
C ALA A 8 8.16 -36.73 7.68
N VAL A 9 9.40 -36.37 7.36
CA VAL A 9 9.76 -35.06 6.81
C VAL A 9 9.01 -34.80 5.49
N GLY A 10 9.00 -35.81 4.57
CA GLY A 10 8.26 -35.69 3.32
C GLY A 10 6.76 -35.44 3.54
N ALA A 11 6.14 -36.16 4.48
CA ALA A 11 4.73 -35.95 4.83
C ALA A 11 4.46 -34.53 5.37
N VAL A 12 5.33 -34.01 6.24
CA VAL A 12 5.21 -32.63 6.78
C VAL A 12 5.30 -31.60 5.66
N ILE A 13 6.23 -31.76 4.72
CA ILE A 13 6.36 -30.85 3.57
C ILE A 13 5.09 -30.89 2.71
N VAL A 14 4.56 -32.07 2.41
CA VAL A 14 3.33 -32.20 1.61
C VAL A 14 2.16 -31.52 2.32
N VAL A 15 1.97 -31.77 3.60
CA VAL A 15 0.93 -31.12 4.40
C VAL A 15 1.09 -29.59 4.38
N PHE A 16 2.31 -29.08 4.56
CA PHE A 16 2.60 -27.65 4.48
C PHE A 16 2.21 -27.05 3.13
N LEU A 17 2.60 -27.70 2.02
CA LEU A 17 2.26 -27.23 0.67
C LEU A 17 0.75 -27.20 0.43
N ILE A 18 0.02 -28.20 0.93
CA ILE A 18 -1.45 -28.23 0.86
C ILE A 18 -2.04 -27.06 1.66
N VAL A 19 -1.58 -26.82 2.89
CA VAL A 19 -2.07 -25.73 3.72
C VAL A 19 -1.83 -24.39 3.04
N VAL A 20 -0.65 -24.17 2.45
CA VAL A 20 -0.34 -22.94 1.68
C VAL A 20 -1.28 -22.81 0.47
N ALA A 21 -1.52 -23.88 -0.26
CA ALA A 21 -2.40 -23.87 -1.44
C ALA A 21 -3.85 -23.46 -1.08
N LEU A 22 -4.32 -23.90 0.08
CA LEU A 22 -5.67 -23.60 0.57
C LEU A 22 -5.83 -22.19 1.17
N GLN A 23 -4.73 -21.44 1.40
CA GLN A 23 -4.82 -20.06 1.89
C GLN A 23 -5.51 -19.15 0.86
N PRO A 24 -6.31 -18.15 1.32
CA PRO A 24 -6.91 -17.16 0.44
C PRO A 24 -5.86 -16.45 -0.43
N SER A 25 -6.19 -16.25 -1.69
CA SER A 25 -5.33 -15.47 -2.59
C SER A 25 -5.54 -13.97 -2.40
N ASP A 26 -6.79 -13.56 -2.26
CA ASP A 26 -7.11 -12.14 -2.14
C ASP A 26 -6.75 -11.61 -0.76
N PHE A 27 -6.19 -10.42 -0.72
CA PHE A 27 -5.96 -9.70 0.52
C PHE A 27 -6.50 -8.27 0.44
N LYS A 28 -6.86 -7.73 1.58
CA LYS A 28 -7.26 -6.33 1.76
C LYS A 28 -6.61 -5.81 3.04
N VAL A 29 -5.96 -4.65 2.93
CA VAL A 29 -5.49 -3.86 4.07
C VAL A 29 -6.19 -2.52 4.01
N GLU A 30 -6.78 -2.08 5.12
CA GLU A 30 -7.55 -0.84 5.16
C GLU A 30 -7.33 -0.12 6.47
N ARG A 31 -7.08 1.20 6.41
CA ARG A 31 -7.00 2.09 7.57
C ARG A 31 -7.70 3.40 7.26
N SER A 32 -8.21 4.04 8.30
CA SER A 32 -8.92 5.31 8.20
C SER A 32 -8.47 6.28 9.26
N ALA A 33 -8.48 7.57 8.91
CA ALA A 33 -8.26 8.64 9.88
C ALA A 33 -9.19 9.83 9.58
N THR A 34 -9.68 10.46 10.61
CA THR A 34 -10.43 11.74 10.49
C THR A 34 -9.48 12.90 10.63
N MET A 35 -9.53 13.81 9.67
CA MET A 35 -8.74 15.02 9.57
C MET A 35 -9.64 16.24 9.72
N ARG A 36 -9.24 17.25 10.51
CA ARG A 36 -9.94 18.54 10.62
C ARG A 36 -9.53 19.44 9.45
N ALA A 37 -10.02 19.06 8.27
CA ALA A 37 -9.79 19.79 7.03
C ALA A 37 -10.88 19.38 6.02
N PRO A 38 -11.24 20.27 5.07
CA PRO A 38 -12.19 19.96 4.01
C PRO A 38 -11.62 18.90 3.04
N ALA A 39 -12.51 18.09 2.46
CA ALA A 39 -12.12 17.00 1.59
C ALA A 39 -11.18 17.40 0.42
N PRO A 40 -11.32 18.57 -0.23
CA PRO A 40 -10.39 19.02 -1.24
C PRO A 40 -8.94 19.16 -0.76
N ALA A 41 -8.71 19.53 0.49
CA ALA A 41 -7.36 19.68 1.06
C ALA A 41 -6.67 18.32 1.21
N ALA A 42 -7.36 17.34 1.78
CA ALA A 42 -6.86 15.96 1.90
C ALA A 42 -6.71 15.29 0.53
N PHE A 43 -7.70 15.45 -0.36
CA PHE A 43 -7.67 14.94 -1.73
C PHE A 43 -6.44 15.44 -2.50
N ALA A 44 -6.11 16.73 -2.40
CA ALA A 44 -4.96 17.32 -3.08
C ALA A 44 -3.62 16.71 -2.64
N GLN A 45 -3.53 16.15 -1.41
CA GLN A 45 -2.32 15.48 -0.94
C GLN A 45 -2.11 14.11 -1.62
N VAL A 46 -3.19 13.44 -2.00
CA VAL A 46 -3.13 12.11 -2.64
C VAL A 46 -3.07 12.23 -4.16
N ASN A 47 -3.83 13.17 -4.73
CA ASN A 47 -4.01 13.33 -6.17
C ASN A 47 -2.77 13.85 -6.92
N ASP A 48 -1.79 14.41 -6.20
CA ASP A 48 -0.50 14.88 -6.70
C ASP A 48 0.62 14.09 -6.04
N PHE A 49 1.27 13.18 -6.77
CA PHE A 49 2.35 12.34 -6.23
C PHE A 49 3.56 13.14 -5.70
N GLN A 50 3.80 14.37 -6.17
CA GLN A 50 4.88 15.17 -5.62
C GLN A 50 4.63 15.58 -4.16
N LYS A 51 3.37 15.63 -3.73
CA LYS A 51 2.99 15.93 -2.33
C LYS A 51 3.20 14.76 -1.39
N TRP A 52 3.36 13.53 -1.90
CA TRP A 52 3.58 12.33 -1.08
C TRP A 52 4.85 12.41 -0.24
N GLN A 53 5.84 13.16 -0.70
CA GLN A 53 7.09 13.38 0.05
C GLN A 53 6.84 13.99 1.45
N ALA A 54 5.76 14.73 1.64
CA ALA A 54 5.45 15.36 2.92
C ALA A 54 4.84 14.40 3.96
N TRP A 55 4.19 13.31 3.50
CA TRP A 55 3.40 12.48 4.40
C TRP A 55 3.57 10.96 4.20
N SER A 56 4.02 10.48 3.04
CA SER A 56 4.17 9.05 2.80
C SER A 56 5.29 8.48 3.67
N PRO A 57 5.03 7.41 4.45
CA PRO A 57 6.04 6.83 5.32
C PRO A 57 7.21 6.21 4.55
N TRP A 58 6.97 5.70 3.34
CA TRP A 58 8.01 5.10 2.50
C TRP A 58 9.05 6.09 2.01
N GLU A 59 8.70 7.37 1.92
CA GLU A 59 9.64 8.44 1.53
C GLU A 59 10.80 8.63 2.51
N LYS A 60 10.64 8.14 3.76
CA LYS A 60 11.64 8.25 4.83
C LYS A 60 12.47 6.97 5.01
N VAL A 61 12.06 5.85 4.40
CA VAL A 61 12.76 4.57 4.53
C VAL A 61 14.07 4.57 3.77
N ASP A 62 14.12 5.29 2.64
CA ASP A 62 15.36 5.44 1.84
C ASP A 62 15.64 6.91 1.53
N PRO A 63 16.59 7.54 2.20
CA PRO A 63 16.99 8.93 1.92
C PRO A 63 17.54 9.15 0.50
N GLN A 64 18.01 8.08 -0.18
CA GLN A 64 18.57 8.12 -1.54
C GLN A 64 17.57 7.64 -2.59
N LEU A 65 16.30 7.51 -2.24
CA LEU A 65 15.24 7.07 -3.13
C LEU A 65 15.22 7.92 -4.41
N LYS A 66 15.39 7.27 -5.55
CA LYS A 66 15.26 7.93 -6.87
C LYS A 66 13.79 7.95 -7.26
N ARG A 67 13.31 9.14 -7.64
CA ARG A 67 11.91 9.41 -8.00
C ARG A 67 11.86 9.90 -9.44
N GLN A 68 10.89 9.38 -10.17
CA GLN A 68 10.57 9.83 -11.52
C GLN A 68 9.07 10.07 -11.60
N TYR A 69 8.69 11.22 -12.14
CA TYR A 69 7.30 11.63 -12.35
C TYR A 69 7.05 11.75 -13.84
N GLU A 70 5.94 11.15 -14.32
CA GLU A 70 5.56 11.13 -15.73
C GLU A 70 4.06 11.43 -15.84
N GLY A 71 3.64 11.85 -17.05
CA GLY A 71 2.24 12.21 -17.32
C GLY A 71 1.84 13.57 -16.74
N PRO A 72 0.55 13.78 -16.47
CA PRO A 72 0.07 15.00 -15.86
C PRO A 72 0.58 15.13 -14.42
N LYS A 73 0.71 16.37 -13.93
CA LYS A 73 1.18 16.66 -12.57
C LYS A 73 0.30 16.02 -11.50
N ALA A 74 -1.01 15.93 -11.74
CA ALA A 74 -2.00 15.41 -10.81
C ALA A 74 -3.16 14.77 -11.56
N GLY A 75 -3.91 13.90 -10.88
CA GLY A 75 -5.10 13.24 -11.41
C GLY A 75 -4.81 12.03 -12.29
N THR A 76 -5.82 11.58 -12.99
CA THR A 76 -5.76 10.38 -13.82
C THR A 76 -4.64 10.45 -14.86
N GLY A 77 -3.82 9.40 -14.92
CA GLY A 77 -2.64 9.32 -15.80
C GLY A 77 -1.35 9.82 -15.16
N ALA A 78 -1.39 10.45 -13.99
CA ALA A 78 -0.16 10.78 -13.25
C ALA A 78 0.57 9.51 -12.84
N ILE A 79 1.89 9.51 -13.01
CA ILE A 79 2.76 8.36 -12.72
C ILE A 79 3.86 8.80 -11.76
N TYR A 80 4.15 7.95 -10.79
CA TYR A 80 5.30 8.03 -9.89
C TYR A 80 6.03 6.70 -9.91
N ALA A 81 7.26 6.70 -10.43
CA ALA A 81 8.15 5.55 -10.38
C ALA A 81 9.25 5.79 -9.35
N TRP A 82 9.64 4.73 -8.66
CA TRP A 82 10.71 4.79 -7.66
C TRP A 82 11.71 3.66 -7.82
N GLN A 83 12.94 3.96 -7.43
CA GLN A 83 14.02 3.01 -7.30
C GLN A 83 14.75 3.29 -5.99
N GLY A 84 14.64 2.38 -5.05
CA GLY A 84 15.20 2.49 -3.71
C GLY A 84 16.09 1.32 -3.33
N ASN A 85 16.47 1.29 -2.06
CA ASN A 85 17.24 0.22 -1.45
C ASN A 85 16.40 -1.09 -1.33
N LYS A 86 16.99 -2.13 -0.69
CA LYS A 86 16.33 -3.45 -0.51
C LYS A 86 15.00 -3.39 0.28
N ASP A 87 14.82 -2.35 1.11
CA ASP A 87 13.66 -2.22 2.00
C ASP A 87 12.48 -1.51 1.29
N VAL A 88 12.78 -0.65 0.30
CA VAL A 88 11.77 0.05 -0.52
C VAL A 88 11.55 -0.62 -1.87
N GLY A 89 12.59 -1.24 -2.43
CA GLY A 89 12.54 -1.89 -3.74
C GLY A 89 12.37 -0.95 -4.92
N GLU A 90 11.79 -1.46 -5.99
CA GLU A 90 11.49 -0.71 -7.21
C GLU A 90 10.03 -0.92 -7.60
N GLY A 91 9.40 0.13 -8.12
CA GLY A 91 8.03 0.02 -8.59
C GLY A 91 7.49 1.30 -9.22
N ARG A 92 6.20 1.27 -9.49
CA ARG A 92 5.48 2.37 -10.12
C ARG A 92 4.06 2.46 -9.60
N MET A 93 3.59 3.67 -9.39
CA MET A 93 2.19 3.99 -9.16
C MET A 93 1.63 4.78 -10.34
N THR A 94 0.40 4.48 -10.73
CA THR A 94 -0.33 5.21 -11.76
C THR A 94 -1.72 5.53 -11.24
N ILE A 95 -2.13 6.79 -11.23
CA ILE A 95 -3.51 7.16 -10.91
C ILE A 95 -4.40 6.71 -12.09
N THR A 96 -5.28 5.76 -11.82
CA THR A 96 -6.21 5.19 -12.81
C THR A 96 -7.57 5.87 -12.79
N GLU A 97 -7.98 6.42 -11.64
CA GLU A 97 -9.21 7.17 -11.48
C GLU A 97 -9.02 8.28 -10.45
N SER A 98 -9.58 9.46 -10.73
CA SER A 98 -9.56 10.60 -9.83
C SER A 98 -10.91 11.31 -9.90
N LYS A 99 -11.66 11.26 -8.80
CA LYS A 99 -12.91 12.00 -8.58
C LYS A 99 -12.66 13.06 -7.52
N PRO A 100 -12.76 14.36 -7.85
CA PRO A 100 -12.43 15.44 -6.94
C PRO A 100 -13.14 15.31 -5.59
N ALA A 101 -12.36 15.37 -4.51
CA ALA A 101 -12.80 15.29 -3.12
C ALA A 101 -13.58 14.00 -2.73
N GLU A 102 -13.61 12.97 -3.59
CA GLU A 102 -14.33 11.72 -3.34
C GLU A 102 -13.40 10.52 -3.35
N LEU A 103 -12.57 10.37 -4.41
CA LEU A 103 -11.86 9.12 -4.68
C LEU A 103 -10.58 9.34 -5.48
N VAL A 104 -9.53 8.60 -5.12
CA VAL A 104 -8.35 8.38 -5.98
C VAL A 104 -8.05 6.89 -6.01
N ARG A 105 -8.01 6.29 -7.21
CA ARG A 105 -7.54 4.92 -7.43
C ARG A 105 -6.19 4.90 -8.08
N ILE A 106 -5.36 3.99 -7.61
CA ILE A 106 -3.96 3.89 -8.01
C ILE A 106 -3.67 2.43 -8.35
N LYS A 107 -3.12 2.18 -9.53
CA LYS A 107 -2.45 0.92 -9.85
C LYS A 107 -1.05 0.97 -9.26
N LEU A 108 -0.70 -0.02 -8.44
CA LEU A 108 0.58 -0.12 -7.74
C LEU A 108 1.32 -1.35 -8.27
N GLU A 109 2.43 -1.14 -8.96
CA GLU A 109 3.25 -2.17 -9.58
C GLU A 109 4.61 -2.23 -8.88
N PHE A 110 4.94 -3.36 -8.29
CA PHE A 110 6.26 -3.65 -7.76
C PHE A 110 7.05 -4.44 -8.79
N PHE A 111 8.32 -4.09 -8.98
CA PHE A 111 9.25 -4.77 -9.88
C PHE A 111 10.30 -5.55 -9.10
N LYS A 112 10.78 -5.02 -7.97
CA LYS A 112 11.75 -5.63 -7.08
C LYS A 112 11.35 -5.44 -5.61
N PRO A 113 11.68 -6.40 -4.73
CA PRO A 113 12.39 -7.68 -4.97
C PRO A 113 11.51 -8.73 -5.66
N PHE A 114 10.18 -8.61 -5.58
CA PHE A 114 9.22 -9.54 -6.19
C PHE A 114 8.19 -8.77 -6.99
N ALA A 115 7.94 -9.22 -8.22
CA ALA A 115 6.92 -8.62 -9.07
C ALA A 115 5.52 -8.87 -8.50
N ALA A 116 4.74 -7.78 -8.34
CA ALA A 116 3.36 -7.82 -7.90
C ALA A 116 2.59 -6.62 -8.47
N THR A 117 1.28 -6.80 -8.65
CA THR A 117 0.38 -5.70 -9.02
C THR A 117 -0.76 -5.67 -8.03
N ASN A 118 -0.95 -4.52 -7.39
CA ASN A 118 -1.99 -4.25 -6.42
C ASN A 118 -2.82 -3.03 -6.86
N ALA A 119 -3.97 -2.86 -6.24
CA ALA A 119 -4.75 -1.63 -6.34
C ALA A 119 -4.74 -0.92 -4.99
N ALA A 120 -4.48 0.38 -5.00
CA ALA A 120 -4.67 1.24 -3.84
C ALA A 120 -5.83 2.21 -4.11
N GLU A 121 -6.61 2.49 -3.09
CA GLU A 121 -7.75 3.40 -3.15
C GLU A 121 -7.73 4.32 -1.94
N PHE A 122 -7.95 5.60 -2.19
CA PHE A 122 -8.24 6.60 -1.17
C PHE A 122 -9.64 7.11 -1.37
N SER A 123 -10.48 7.03 -0.33
CA SER A 123 -11.81 7.63 -0.32
C SER A 123 -11.87 8.75 0.71
N PHE A 124 -12.63 9.80 0.39
CA PHE A 124 -12.79 11.00 1.19
C PHE A 124 -14.27 11.20 1.48
N LYS A 125 -14.66 11.08 2.74
CA LYS A 125 -16.06 11.21 3.16
C LYS A 125 -16.21 12.31 4.21
N PRO A 126 -17.26 13.16 4.13
CA PRO A 126 -17.54 14.11 5.20
C PRO A 126 -17.67 13.41 6.55
N ALA A 127 -17.03 13.96 7.58
CA ALA A 127 -17.06 13.46 8.96
C ALA A 127 -17.45 14.54 9.98
N GLY A 128 -18.03 15.64 9.51
CA GLY A 128 -18.45 16.83 10.25
C GLY A 128 -18.35 18.07 9.38
N PRO A 129 -18.71 19.26 9.89
CA PRO A 129 -18.73 20.49 9.12
C PRO A 129 -17.40 20.82 8.42
N ASP A 130 -16.29 20.65 9.13
CA ASP A 130 -14.94 20.97 8.64
C ASP A 130 -13.99 19.75 8.78
N SER A 131 -14.53 18.54 8.66
CA SER A 131 -13.76 17.33 8.87
C SER A 131 -14.02 16.29 7.77
N THR A 132 -12.97 15.55 7.42
CA THR A 132 -12.99 14.51 6.40
C THR A 132 -12.44 13.21 6.96
N ALA A 133 -13.19 12.14 6.80
CA ALA A 133 -12.69 10.79 6.97
C ALA A 133 -11.98 10.35 5.69
N VAL A 134 -10.67 10.08 5.81
CA VAL A 134 -9.84 9.55 4.72
C VAL A 134 -9.61 8.08 4.99
N THR A 135 -10.01 7.22 4.06
CA THR A 135 -9.75 5.78 4.12
C THR A 135 -8.74 5.41 3.04
N TRP A 136 -7.70 4.71 3.44
CA TRP A 136 -6.68 4.14 2.56
C TRP A 136 -6.84 2.63 2.53
N THR A 137 -7.16 2.09 1.36
CA THR A 137 -7.33 0.66 1.12
C THR A 137 -6.29 0.19 0.12
N MET A 138 -5.72 -0.99 0.33
CA MET A 138 -4.94 -1.73 -0.66
C MET A 138 -5.51 -3.13 -0.82
N THR A 139 -5.67 -3.55 -2.06
CA THR A 139 -6.12 -4.89 -2.44
C THR A 139 -5.15 -5.50 -3.44
N GLY A 140 -5.06 -6.82 -3.42
CA GLY A 140 -4.20 -7.55 -4.35
C GLY A 140 -4.38 -9.05 -4.23
N GLN A 141 -3.54 -9.78 -4.95
CA GLN A 141 -3.53 -11.24 -4.92
C GLN A 141 -2.16 -11.77 -4.52
N ASN A 142 -2.17 -12.67 -3.56
CA ASN A 142 -1.00 -13.41 -3.14
C ASN A 142 -0.76 -14.59 -4.09
N ASN A 143 0.42 -14.67 -4.68
CA ASN A 143 0.89 -15.88 -5.32
C ASN A 143 1.27 -16.94 -4.27
N PHE A 144 1.62 -18.15 -4.71
CA PHE A 144 1.93 -19.26 -3.81
C PHE A 144 3.03 -18.92 -2.79
N LEU A 145 4.11 -18.26 -3.24
CA LEU A 145 5.21 -17.84 -2.36
C LEU A 145 4.76 -16.79 -1.34
N SER A 146 4.00 -15.81 -1.79
CA SER A 146 3.43 -14.77 -0.90
C SER A 146 2.51 -15.39 0.14
N LYS A 147 1.66 -16.37 -0.23
CA LYS A 147 0.82 -17.12 0.73
C LYS A 147 1.66 -17.82 1.80
N ALA A 148 2.76 -18.48 1.40
CA ALA A 148 3.66 -19.14 2.35
C ALA A 148 4.29 -18.14 3.32
N ILE A 149 4.72 -16.98 2.85
CA ILE A 149 5.29 -15.90 3.69
C ILE A 149 4.23 -15.35 4.64
N CYS A 150 3.00 -15.11 4.16
CA CYS A 150 1.90 -14.56 4.96
C CYS A 150 1.45 -15.50 6.10
N MET A 151 1.79 -16.79 6.06
CA MET A 151 1.56 -17.68 7.21
C MET A 151 2.43 -17.32 8.44
N PHE A 152 3.57 -16.68 8.21
CA PHE A 152 4.52 -16.32 9.27
C PHE A 152 4.58 -14.80 9.52
N VAL A 153 4.15 -13.99 8.56
CA VAL A 153 4.18 -12.54 8.62
C VAL A 153 2.76 -11.98 8.53
N ASN A 154 2.36 -11.22 9.54
CA ASN A 154 1.07 -10.54 9.49
C ASN A 154 1.17 -9.29 8.60
N MET A 155 0.80 -9.44 7.33
CA MET A 155 0.81 -8.37 6.34
C MET A 155 -0.11 -7.21 6.71
N ASP A 156 -1.27 -7.48 7.32
CA ASP A 156 -2.19 -6.43 7.75
C ASP A 156 -1.56 -5.53 8.82
N ASN A 157 -0.86 -6.11 9.79
CA ASN A 157 -0.16 -5.33 10.81
C ASN A 157 1.00 -4.54 10.22
N MET A 158 1.80 -5.15 9.33
CA MET A 158 2.97 -4.51 8.74
C MET A 158 2.59 -3.37 7.81
N VAL A 159 1.76 -3.63 6.82
CA VAL A 159 1.33 -2.63 5.83
C VAL A 159 0.34 -1.64 6.45
N GLY A 160 -0.59 -2.13 7.28
CA GLY A 160 -1.56 -1.31 7.98
C GLY A 160 -0.91 -0.32 8.95
N GLY A 161 0.17 -0.72 9.63
CA GLY A 161 0.94 0.20 10.48
C GLY A 161 1.58 1.34 9.67
N MET A 162 2.07 1.07 8.46
CA MET A 162 2.56 2.10 7.54
C MET A 162 1.42 3.03 7.08
N PHE A 163 0.23 2.49 6.81
CA PHE A 163 -0.93 3.31 6.46
C PHE A 163 -1.35 4.23 7.60
N GLU A 164 -1.39 3.74 8.83
CA GLU A 164 -1.70 4.55 10.02
C GLU A 164 -0.70 5.69 10.21
N GLN A 165 0.59 5.40 10.03
CA GLN A 165 1.65 6.40 10.08
C GLN A 165 1.48 7.44 8.96
N GLY A 166 1.22 7.00 7.72
CA GLY A 166 0.98 7.87 6.57
C GLY A 166 -0.23 8.78 6.76
N LEU A 167 -1.36 8.21 7.18
CA LEU A 167 -2.59 8.97 7.46
C LEU A 167 -2.38 9.98 8.59
N THR A 168 -1.63 9.63 9.64
CA THR A 168 -1.29 10.55 10.75
C THR A 168 -0.42 11.70 10.26
N GLN A 169 0.55 11.43 9.39
CA GLN A 169 1.39 12.48 8.81
C GLN A 169 0.59 13.37 7.86
N MET A 170 -0.24 12.78 7.00
CA MET A 170 -1.14 13.53 6.11
C MET A 170 -2.08 14.45 6.92
N LYS A 171 -2.67 13.93 8.01
CA LYS A 171 -3.48 14.72 8.93
C LYS A 171 -2.72 15.96 9.42
N THR A 172 -1.48 15.78 9.85
CA THR A 172 -0.64 16.91 10.31
C THR A 172 -0.39 17.94 9.20
N VAL A 173 -0.20 17.49 7.95
CA VAL A 173 0.03 18.36 6.80
C VAL A 173 -1.22 19.18 6.49
N VAL A 174 -2.38 18.54 6.39
CA VAL A 174 -3.61 19.24 5.98
C VAL A 174 -4.17 20.15 7.07
N GLU A 175 -4.08 19.74 8.34
CA GLU A 175 -4.57 20.56 9.48
C GLU A 175 -3.70 21.79 9.78
N ARG A 176 -2.44 21.84 9.30
CA ARG A 176 -1.60 23.05 9.38
C ARG A 176 -1.86 24.04 8.26
N SER A 177 -2.47 23.58 7.18
CA SER A 177 -2.71 24.38 5.97
C SER A 177 -4.16 24.89 5.87
N SER A 178 -5.01 24.50 6.82
CA SER A 178 -6.40 24.92 7.00
C SER A 178 -6.48 25.97 8.11
#